data_49ea22fe619e0b9f781ca2ba1ed625ca
#
_entry.id   49ea22fe619e0b9f781ca2ba1ed625ca
#
_cell.length_a   1.000
_cell.length_b   1.000
_cell.length_c   1.000
_cell.angle_alpha   90.00
_cell.angle_beta   90.00
_cell.angle_gamma   90.00
#
_symmetry.space_group_name_H-M   'P 1'
#
loop_
_entity.id
_entity.type
_entity.pdbx_description
1 polymer ?
#
loop_
_entity_poly.entity_id
_entity_poly.type
_entity_poly.pdbx_seq_one_letter_code
_entity_poly.pdbx_strand_id
1 'polypeptide(L)'
;MIGLAAKSHNLVSGEFMTESSVKEGKGRLVIIGSDVSENTRKKFYNMCSFYHVPLFEYGTKDTLGHAMGKEMRASLAITDAGFAESIKRLLEDNGGSLVDG
;
A
#
# COMPACT_ATOMS: atom_id res chain seq x y z
N MET A 1 -0.42 -3.55 12.65
CA MET A 1 0.82 -3.16 11.95
C MET A 1 0.67 -1.89 11.12
N ILE A 2 -0.36 -1.80 10.29
CA ILE A 2 -0.59 -0.58 9.49
C ILE A 2 -0.79 0.63 10.40
N GLY A 3 -1.59 0.51 11.45
CA GLY A 3 -1.80 1.59 12.41
C GLY A 3 -0.52 2.04 13.10
N LEU A 4 0.34 1.09 13.45
CA LEU A 4 1.62 1.39 14.08
C LEU A 4 2.56 2.11 13.11
N ALA A 5 2.61 1.66 11.86
CA ALA A 5 3.40 2.32 10.82
C ALA A 5 2.92 3.75 10.59
N ALA A 6 1.61 3.97 10.60
CA ALA A 6 1.04 5.31 10.45
C ALA A 6 1.43 6.23 11.62
N LYS A 7 1.33 5.73 12.86
CA LYS A 7 1.67 6.50 14.05
C LYS A 7 3.14 6.88 14.09
N SER A 8 4.01 6.03 13.60
CA SER A 8 5.46 6.28 13.61
C SER A 8 5.94 7.01 12.35
N HIS A 9 5.03 7.49 11.51
CA HIS A 9 5.34 8.20 10.26
C HIS A 9 6.11 7.36 9.25
N ASN A 10 5.91 6.05 9.27
CA ASN A 10 6.51 5.11 8.30
C ASN A 10 5.53 4.68 7.22
N LEU A 11 4.49 5.49 7.00
CA LEU A 11 3.44 5.21 6.03
C LEU A 11 2.92 6.52 5.47
N VAL A 12 2.68 6.54 4.16
CA VAL A 12 1.95 7.62 3.50
C VAL A 12 0.71 7.00 2.84
N SER A 13 -0.33 7.79 2.64
CA SER A 13 -1.58 7.29 2.09
C SER A 13 -2.20 8.27 1.11
N GLY A 14 -3.13 7.77 0.30
CA GLY A 14 -3.76 8.53 -0.77
C GLY A 14 -2.97 8.38 -2.06
N GLU A 15 -3.64 8.59 -3.18
CA GLU A 15 -3.05 8.33 -4.50
C GLU A 15 -1.80 9.16 -4.74
N PHE A 16 -1.89 10.47 -4.47
CA PHE A 16 -0.77 11.38 -4.73
C PHE A 16 0.47 11.05 -3.88
N MET A 17 0.28 10.88 -2.58
CA MET A 17 1.40 10.62 -1.67
C MET A 17 2.02 9.25 -1.90
N THR A 18 1.19 8.24 -2.19
CA THR A 18 1.68 6.91 -2.50
C THR A 18 2.53 6.93 -3.77
N GLU A 19 2.02 7.59 -4.80
CA GLU A 19 2.73 7.71 -6.07
C GLU A 19 4.05 8.45 -5.91
N SER A 20 4.05 9.60 -5.23
CA SER A 20 5.27 10.35 -4.95
C SER A 20 6.30 9.51 -4.21
N SER A 21 5.87 8.79 -3.20
CA SER A 21 6.75 7.95 -2.39
C SER A 21 7.46 6.89 -3.23
N VAL A 22 6.72 6.25 -4.12
CA VAL A 22 7.29 5.23 -5.01
C VAL A 22 8.29 5.85 -5.98
N LYS A 23 7.91 6.96 -6.61
CA LYS A 23 8.77 7.63 -7.60
C LYS A 23 10.03 8.21 -6.99
N GLU A 24 9.98 8.61 -5.72
CA GLU A 24 11.15 9.15 -5.01
C GLU A 24 12.04 8.06 -4.41
N GLY A 25 11.67 6.80 -4.58
CA GLY A 25 12.46 5.69 -4.07
C GLY A 25 12.30 5.45 -2.57
N LYS A 26 11.29 6.05 -1.94
CA LYS A 26 11.04 5.90 -0.49
C LYS A 26 10.07 4.78 -0.17
N GLY A 27 9.11 4.50 -1.07
CA GLY A 27 8.12 3.45 -0.86
C GLY A 27 8.74 2.06 -0.96
N ARG A 28 8.48 1.23 0.06
CA ARG A 28 9.01 -0.14 0.12
C ARG A 28 7.95 -1.20 -0.12
N LEU A 29 6.69 -0.84 0.07
CA LEU A 29 5.55 -1.73 -0.12
C LEU A 29 4.34 -0.86 -0.40
N VAL A 30 3.54 -1.21 -1.40
CA VAL A 30 2.30 -0.49 -1.70
C VAL A 30 1.13 -1.43 -1.50
N ILE A 31 0.07 -0.94 -0.88
CA ILE A 31 -1.16 -1.70 -0.66
C ILE A 31 -2.32 -0.90 -1.26
N ILE A 32 -3.16 -1.57 -2.04
CA ILE A 32 -4.38 -1.00 -2.60
C ILE A 32 -5.59 -1.78 -2.11
N GLY A 33 -6.74 -1.11 -2.02
CA GLY A 33 -7.98 -1.77 -1.67
C GLY A 33 -8.48 -2.65 -2.81
N SER A 34 -9.22 -3.69 -2.47
CA SER A 34 -9.79 -4.60 -3.46
C SER A 34 -10.87 -3.95 -4.31
N ASP A 35 -11.43 -2.84 -3.84
CA ASP A 35 -12.53 -2.13 -4.50
C ASP A 35 -12.09 -0.88 -5.28
N VAL A 36 -10.80 -0.75 -5.56
CA VAL A 36 -10.32 0.33 -6.43
C VAL A 36 -10.73 0.05 -7.88
N SER A 37 -10.84 1.11 -8.69
CA SER A 37 -11.20 0.96 -10.09
C SER A 37 -10.11 0.22 -10.86
N GLU A 38 -10.48 -0.36 -11.99
CA GLU A 38 -9.53 -1.07 -12.86
C GLU A 38 -8.42 -0.13 -13.33
N ASN A 39 -8.76 1.12 -13.63
CA ASN A 39 -7.76 2.11 -14.04
C ASN A 39 -6.75 2.40 -12.95
N THR A 40 -7.21 2.54 -11.71
CA THR A 40 -6.34 2.76 -10.55
C THR A 40 -5.43 1.56 -10.32
N ARG A 41 -5.99 0.35 -10.41
CA ARG A 41 -5.24 -0.89 -10.26
C ARG A 41 -4.12 -0.98 -11.29
N LYS A 42 -4.43 -0.73 -12.56
CA LYS A 42 -3.45 -0.76 -13.64
C LYS A 42 -2.36 0.30 -13.45
N LYS A 43 -2.75 1.50 -13.04
CA LYS A 43 -1.81 2.58 -12.79
C LYS A 43 -0.79 2.17 -11.73
N PHE A 44 -1.25 1.65 -10.60
CA PHE A 44 -0.36 1.22 -9.54
C PHE A 44 0.47 0.01 -9.92
N TYR A 45 -0.11 -0.93 -10.66
CA TYR A 45 0.63 -2.08 -11.14
C TYR A 45 1.80 -1.65 -12.04
N ASN A 46 1.52 -0.80 -13.02
CA ASN A 46 2.55 -0.34 -13.96
C ASN A 46 3.65 0.44 -13.23
N MET A 47 3.27 1.32 -12.32
CA MET A 47 4.21 2.12 -11.55
C MET A 47 5.08 1.25 -10.64
N CYS A 48 4.47 0.38 -9.86
CA CYS A 48 5.19 -0.48 -8.94
C CYS A 48 6.09 -1.47 -9.68
N SER A 49 5.63 -1.97 -10.80
CA SER A 49 6.43 -2.84 -11.66
C SER A 49 7.68 -2.12 -12.17
N PHE A 50 7.51 -0.88 -12.62
CA PHE A 50 8.62 -0.07 -13.12
C PHE A 50 9.68 0.20 -12.05
N TYR A 51 9.23 0.53 -10.85
CA TYR A 51 10.12 0.88 -9.75
C TYR A 51 10.51 -0.30 -8.86
N HIS A 52 10.06 -1.50 -9.20
CA HIS A 52 10.37 -2.74 -8.47
C HIS A 52 9.90 -2.70 -7.01
N VAL A 53 8.70 -2.18 -6.78
CA VAL A 53 8.09 -2.13 -5.46
C VAL A 53 6.96 -3.16 -5.42
N PRO A 54 6.90 -4.04 -4.41
CA PRO A 54 5.80 -5.00 -4.33
C PRO A 54 4.47 -4.28 -4.12
N LEU A 55 3.45 -4.73 -4.84
CA LEU A 55 2.09 -4.20 -4.77
C LEU A 55 1.15 -5.29 -4.30
N PHE A 56 0.47 -5.05 -3.19
CA PHE A 56 -0.52 -5.99 -2.64
C PHE A 56 -1.91 -5.40 -2.68
N GLU A 57 -2.89 -6.26 -2.87
CA GLU A 57 -4.30 -5.93 -2.73
C GLU A 57 -4.79 -6.52 -1.42
N TYR A 58 -5.37 -5.71 -0.56
CA TYR A 58 -5.83 -6.18 0.75
C TYR A 58 -6.94 -5.27 1.27
N GLY A 59 -8.00 -5.88 1.76
CA GLY A 59 -9.11 -5.14 2.35
C GLY A 59 -9.83 -4.26 1.34
N THR A 60 -10.52 -3.25 1.83
CA THR A 60 -11.25 -2.28 1.03
C THR A 60 -10.76 -0.88 1.35
N LYS A 61 -11.20 0.11 0.57
CA LYS A 61 -10.85 1.52 0.84
C LYS A 61 -11.26 1.92 2.26
N ASP A 62 -12.41 1.46 2.72
CA ASP A 62 -12.88 1.74 4.09
C ASP A 62 -11.99 1.10 5.13
N THR A 63 -11.67 -0.18 4.99
CA THR A 63 -10.87 -0.89 5.98
C THR A 63 -9.44 -0.40 6.02
N LEU A 64 -8.88 -0.02 4.89
CA LEU A 64 -7.54 0.56 4.85
C LEU A 64 -7.49 1.90 5.57
N GLY A 65 -8.46 2.78 5.28
CA GLY A 65 -8.53 4.07 5.98
C GLY A 65 -8.72 3.89 7.47
N HIS A 66 -9.62 3.00 7.87
CA HIS A 66 -9.88 2.74 9.27
C HIS A 66 -8.63 2.22 10.02
N ALA A 67 -7.86 1.35 9.39
CA ALA A 67 -6.64 0.81 9.99
C ALA A 67 -5.62 1.90 10.31
N MET A 68 -5.67 3.02 9.60
CA MET A 68 -4.77 4.15 9.81
C MET A 68 -5.38 5.24 10.69
N GLY A 69 -6.61 5.05 11.16
CA GLY A 69 -7.34 6.09 11.89
C GLY A 69 -7.77 7.24 10.99
N LYS A 70 -7.99 6.97 9.72
CA LYS A 70 -8.38 7.95 8.71
C LYS A 70 -9.70 7.57 8.07
N GLU A 71 -10.21 8.43 7.20
CA GLU A 71 -11.33 8.11 6.35
C GLU A 71 -10.86 7.17 5.23
N MET A 72 -11.72 6.94 4.25
CA MET A 72 -11.44 6.06 3.12
C MET A 72 -10.09 6.34 2.45
N ARG A 73 -9.31 5.29 2.21
CA ARG A 73 -8.02 5.38 1.51
C ARG A 73 -7.92 4.26 0.49
N ALA A 74 -7.74 4.62 -0.77
CA ALA A 74 -7.61 3.64 -1.86
C ALA A 74 -6.23 2.99 -1.88
N SER A 75 -5.20 3.70 -1.43
CA SER A 75 -3.82 3.23 -1.51
C SER A 75 -2.99 3.77 -0.36
N LEU A 76 -1.93 3.04 -0.04
CA LEU A 76 -0.93 3.49 0.92
C LEU A 76 0.43 2.91 0.54
N ALA A 77 1.48 3.54 1.03
CA ALA A 77 2.85 3.03 0.86
C ALA A 77 3.54 3.00 2.22
N ILE A 78 4.23 1.90 2.47
CA ILE A 78 5.07 1.76 3.65
C ILE A 78 6.46 2.22 3.26
N THR A 79 7.05 3.12 4.04
CA THR A 79 8.32 3.75 3.70
C THR A 79 9.50 3.23 4.52
N ASP A 80 9.26 2.34 5.46
CA ASP A 80 10.31 1.72 6.25
C ASP A 80 10.46 0.25 5.86
N ALA A 81 11.68 -0.18 5.61
CA ALA A 81 11.96 -1.55 5.17
C ALA A 81 11.56 -2.61 6.20
N GLY A 82 11.77 -2.35 7.49
CA GLY A 82 11.39 -3.27 8.55
C GLY A 82 9.88 -3.45 8.65
N PHE A 83 9.14 -2.35 8.64
CA PHE A 83 7.67 -2.41 8.64
C PHE A 83 7.16 -3.06 7.36
N ALA A 84 7.76 -2.75 6.23
CA ALA A 84 7.34 -3.33 4.95
C ALA A 84 7.45 -4.84 4.97
N GLU A 85 8.55 -5.38 5.45
CA GLU A 85 8.77 -6.82 5.53
C GLU A 85 7.75 -7.49 6.47
N SER A 86 7.54 -6.91 7.65
CA SER A 86 6.60 -7.44 8.62
C SER A 86 5.17 -7.41 8.10
N ILE A 87 4.77 -6.31 7.48
CA ILE A 87 3.42 -6.15 6.95
C ILE A 87 3.22 -7.10 5.76
N LYS A 88 4.21 -7.26 4.90
CA LYS A 88 4.14 -8.19 3.77
C LYS A 88 3.85 -9.61 4.26
N ARG A 89 4.53 -10.06 5.31
CA ARG A 89 4.28 -11.39 5.88
C ARG A 89 2.87 -11.52 6.40
N LEU A 90 2.37 -10.48 7.10
CA LEU A 90 1.00 -10.49 7.60
C LEU A 90 -0.02 -10.55 6.47
N LEU A 91 0.23 -9.83 5.39
CA LEU A 91 -0.66 -9.86 4.22
C LEU A 91 -0.69 -11.24 3.59
N GLU A 92 0.47 -11.86 3.42
CA GLU A 92 0.55 -13.21 2.87
C GLU A 92 -0.19 -14.23 3.72
N ASP A 93 -0.14 -14.09 5.05
CA ASP A 93 -0.80 -14.99 5.99
C ASP A 93 -2.31 -14.72 6.12
N ASN A 94 -2.78 -13.53 5.79
CA ASN A 94 -4.15 -13.09 6.03
C ASN A 94 -4.94 -12.80 4.76
N GLY A 95 -4.57 -13.41 3.66
CA GLY A 95 -5.35 -13.33 2.43
C GLY A 95 -5.04 -12.13 1.54
N GLY A 96 -3.99 -11.40 1.81
CA GLY A 96 -3.52 -10.36 0.89
C GLY A 96 -2.95 -11.00 -0.37
N SER A 97 -3.20 -10.40 -1.51
CA SER A 97 -2.78 -10.95 -2.80
C SER A 97 -1.76 -10.04 -3.47
N LEU A 98 -0.63 -10.62 -3.88
CA LEU A 98 0.34 -9.91 -4.69
C LEU A 98 -0.28 -9.61 -6.06
N VAL A 99 -0.18 -8.37 -6.49
CA VAL A 99 -0.71 -7.95 -7.79
C VAL A 99 0.40 -8.11 -8.82
N ASP A 100 0.22 -9.01 -9.75
CA ASP A 100 1.23 -9.28 -10.78
C ASP A 100 0.66 -9.23 -12.21
N GLY A 101 -0.29 -8.37 -12.38
CA GLY A 101 -0.88 -8.14 -13.67
C GLY A 101 -2.01 -9.04 -14.04
#